data_3db2e684712ce02aa59b38940d857810
#
_entry.id   3db2e684712ce02aa59b38940d857810
#
_cell.length_a   1.000
_cell.length_b   1.000
_cell.length_c   1.000
_cell.angle_alpha   90.00
_cell.angle_beta   90.00
_cell.angle_gamma   90.00
#
_symmetry.space_group_name_H-M   'P 1'
#
loop_
_entity.id
_entity.type
_entity.pdbx_description
1 polymer ?
#
loop_
_entity_poly.entity_id
_entity_poly.type
_entity_poly.pdbx_seq_one_letter_code
_entity_poly.pdbx_strand_id
1 'polypeptide(L)'
;MWYVGKFDEATWQLFNAIGLTPSYLRTNERGMAAVDQHITYVKELHAGAVVSINSSVKEVHHKRITFVHEMRNDETGEVAARTTLVAVHMDTAARKSCAFPTSVLEAAQALIAEAPPLPPVG
;
A
#
# COMPACT_ATOMS: atom_id res chain seq x y z
N MET A 1 -15.84 0.21 9.25
CA MET A 1 -15.61 -0.71 8.14
C MET A 1 -14.34 -1.50 8.37
N TRP A 2 -14.50 -2.75 8.63
CA TRP A 2 -13.40 -3.63 9.02
C TRP A 2 -12.30 -3.78 7.97
N TYR A 3 -12.68 -3.91 6.68
CA TYR A 3 -11.72 -4.03 5.59
C TYR A 3 -10.80 -2.81 5.48
N VAL A 4 -11.37 -1.63 5.60
CA VAL A 4 -10.62 -0.37 5.42
C VAL A 4 -9.55 -0.24 6.48
N GLY A 5 -9.88 -0.55 7.75
CA GLY A 5 -8.90 -0.49 8.83
C GLY A 5 -7.73 -1.44 8.63
N LYS A 6 -7.99 -2.66 8.15
CA LYS A 6 -6.93 -3.62 7.86
C LYS A 6 -6.03 -3.17 6.70
N PHE A 7 -6.61 -2.59 5.66
CA PHE A 7 -5.84 -2.06 4.54
C PHE A 7 -5.00 -0.85 4.96
N ASP A 8 -5.51 0.00 5.86
CA ASP A 8 -4.73 1.14 6.37
C ASP A 8 -3.50 0.66 7.14
N GLU A 9 -3.66 -0.36 7.99
CA GLU A 9 -2.51 -0.95 8.70
C GLU A 9 -1.46 -1.48 7.71
N ALA A 10 -1.90 -2.19 6.68
CA ALA A 10 -1.01 -2.74 5.66
C ALA A 10 -0.30 -1.63 4.88
N THR A 11 -0.98 -0.51 4.62
CA THR A 11 -0.38 0.65 3.95
C THR A 11 0.77 1.22 4.77
N TRP A 12 0.58 1.42 6.07
CA TRP A 12 1.64 1.94 6.93
C TRP A 12 2.81 0.96 7.08
N GLN A 13 2.53 -0.34 7.13
CA GLN A 13 3.60 -1.34 7.14
C GLN A 13 4.42 -1.28 5.86
N LEU A 14 3.77 -1.14 4.70
CA LEU A 14 4.46 -1.01 3.42
C LEU A 14 5.32 0.26 3.38
N PHE A 15 4.78 1.40 3.79
CA PHE A 15 5.52 2.65 3.82
C PHE A 15 6.75 2.56 4.73
N ASN A 16 6.60 1.94 5.90
CA ASN A 16 7.74 1.72 6.81
C ASN A 16 8.81 0.86 6.15
N ALA A 17 8.42 -0.15 5.39
CA ALA A 17 9.36 -1.04 4.72
C ALA A 17 10.21 -0.34 3.66
N ILE A 18 9.70 0.72 3.04
CA ILE A 18 10.44 1.47 2.01
C ILE A 18 11.05 2.78 2.55
N GLY A 19 10.95 3.01 3.85
CA GLY A 19 11.58 4.16 4.49
C GLY A 19 10.69 5.38 4.71
N LEU A 20 9.41 5.30 4.35
CA LEU A 20 8.45 6.37 4.60
C LEU A 20 7.82 6.20 5.99
N THR A 21 8.68 6.29 7.00
CA THR A 21 8.25 6.14 8.40
C THR A 21 7.60 7.43 8.91
N PRO A 22 6.78 7.33 9.98
CA PRO A 22 6.23 8.54 10.59
C PRO A 22 7.32 9.52 11.04
N SER A 23 8.45 9.01 11.50
CA SER A 23 9.59 9.84 11.90
C SER A 23 10.18 10.61 10.72
N TYR A 24 10.40 9.94 9.60
CA TYR A 24 10.88 10.58 8.37
C TYR A 24 9.92 11.68 7.91
N LEU A 25 8.63 11.36 7.84
CA LEU A 25 7.62 12.30 7.37
C LEU A 25 7.56 13.55 8.25
N ARG A 26 7.60 13.36 9.55
CA ARG A 26 7.53 14.45 10.50
C ARG A 26 8.80 15.31 10.46
N THR A 27 9.96 14.69 10.44
CA THR A 27 11.25 15.38 10.49
C THR A 27 11.49 16.21 9.22
N ASN A 28 11.03 15.75 8.08
CA ASN A 28 11.26 16.38 6.78
C ASN A 28 10.07 17.20 6.28
N GLU A 29 9.03 17.34 7.08
CA GLU A 29 7.79 18.02 6.70
C GLU A 29 7.20 17.43 5.41
N ARG A 30 7.06 16.11 5.40
CA ARG A 30 6.52 15.35 4.28
C ARG A 30 5.24 14.64 4.67
N GLY A 31 4.45 14.29 3.68
CA GLY A 31 3.25 13.51 3.90
C GLY A 31 2.96 12.64 2.69
N MET A 32 2.09 11.67 2.88
CA MET A 32 1.59 10.83 1.79
C MET A 32 0.10 11.07 1.66
N ALA A 33 -0.34 11.41 0.46
CA ALA A 33 -1.76 11.64 0.18
C ALA A 33 -2.25 10.59 -0.80
N ALA A 34 -3.29 9.86 -0.41
CA ALA A 34 -3.95 8.94 -1.32
C ALA A 34 -4.78 9.75 -2.32
N VAL A 35 -4.45 9.63 -3.60
CA VAL A 35 -5.15 10.37 -4.66
C VAL A 35 -6.10 9.50 -5.44
N ASP A 36 -5.98 8.19 -5.31
CA ASP A 36 -6.89 7.23 -5.91
C ASP A 36 -6.90 5.97 -5.07
N GLN A 37 -8.08 5.39 -4.90
CA GLN A 37 -8.24 4.13 -4.19
C GLN A 37 -9.38 3.36 -4.82
N HIS A 38 -9.09 2.12 -5.20
CA HIS A 38 -10.07 1.25 -5.81
C HIS A 38 -10.13 -0.07 -5.03
N ILE A 39 -11.29 -0.37 -4.46
CA ILE A 39 -11.49 -1.57 -3.66
C ILE A 39 -12.43 -2.50 -4.42
N THR A 40 -12.00 -3.75 -4.59
CA THR A 40 -12.82 -4.81 -5.16
C THR A 40 -13.10 -5.85 -4.07
N TYR A 41 -14.37 -6.05 -3.77
CA TYR A 41 -14.81 -7.10 -2.85
C TYR A 41 -15.16 -8.34 -3.66
N VAL A 42 -14.48 -9.43 -3.36
CA VAL A 42 -14.65 -10.68 -4.11
C VAL A 42 -15.55 -11.65 -3.37
N LYS A 43 -15.34 -11.77 -2.05
CA LYS A 43 -16.09 -12.71 -1.22
C LYS A 43 -16.42 -12.09 0.13
N GLU A 44 -17.55 -12.51 0.70
CA GLU A 44 -17.87 -12.15 2.08
C GLU A 44 -16.98 -12.92 3.05
N LEU A 45 -16.67 -12.24 4.16
CA LEU A 45 -15.99 -12.86 5.29
C LEU A 45 -16.98 -12.95 6.45
N HIS A 46 -17.02 -14.12 7.08
CA HIS A 46 -17.83 -14.33 8.25
C HIS A 46 -17.13 -13.81 9.50
N ALA A 47 -17.91 -13.49 10.53
CA ALA A 47 -17.37 -13.09 11.83
C ALA A 47 -16.43 -14.20 12.34
N GLY A 48 -15.26 -13.80 12.83
CA GLY A 48 -14.25 -14.72 13.32
C GLY A 48 -13.35 -15.31 12.26
N ALA A 49 -13.51 -14.94 10.98
CA ALA A 49 -12.63 -15.38 9.91
C ALA A 49 -11.20 -14.88 10.14
N VAL A 50 -10.22 -15.74 9.93
CA VAL A 50 -8.81 -15.38 10.00
C VAL A 50 -8.36 -14.96 8.61
N VAL A 51 -7.76 -13.77 8.50
CA VAL A 51 -7.35 -13.22 7.22
C VAL A 51 -5.89 -12.80 7.25
N SER A 52 -5.28 -12.82 6.08
CA SER A 52 -3.94 -12.28 5.83
C SER A 52 -4.02 -11.23 4.76
N ILE A 53 -3.15 -10.22 4.85
CA ILE A 53 -3.01 -9.20 3.82
C ILE A 53 -1.61 -9.27 3.25
N ASN A 54 -1.52 -9.42 1.93
CA ASN A 54 -0.28 -9.33 1.20
C ASN A 54 -0.25 -8.00 0.46
N SER A 55 0.86 -7.29 0.58
CA SER A 55 1.03 -5.99 -0.06
C SER A 55 2.14 -6.07 -1.09
N SER A 56 1.94 -5.42 -2.22
CA SER A 56 2.97 -5.34 -3.26
C SER A 56 2.95 -3.99 -3.93
N VAL A 57 4.15 -3.52 -4.31
CA VAL A 57 4.31 -2.29 -5.07
C VAL A 57 4.21 -2.65 -6.54
N LYS A 58 3.33 -1.97 -7.26
CA LYS A 58 3.17 -2.18 -8.71
C LYS A 58 4.05 -1.26 -9.51
N GLU A 59 4.09 0.01 -9.14
CA GLU A 59 4.85 1.04 -9.84
C GLU A 59 5.36 2.06 -8.85
N VAL A 60 6.50 2.66 -9.14
CA VAL A 60 6.99 3.82 -8.43
C VAL A 60 7.48 4.84 -9.44
N HIS A 61 7.07 6.09 -9.25
CA HIS A 61 7.49 7.24 -10.04
C HIS A 61 8.16 8.25 -9.11
N HIS A 62 8.64 9.35 -9.67
CA HIS A 62 9.37 10.35 -8.89
C HIS A 62 8.60 10.85 -7.66
N LYS A 63 7.28 10.99 -7.78
CA LYS A 63 6.46 11.63 -6.75
C LYS A 63 5.31 10.78 -6.28
N ARG A 64 5.06 9.64 -6.89
CA ARG A 64 3.92 8.79 -6.57
C ARG A 64 4.27 7.32 -6.60
N ILE A 65 3.49 6.55 -5.87
CA ILE A 65 3.64 5.10 -5.78
C ILE A 65 2.26 4.46 -5.96
N THR A 66 2.21 3.39 -6.74
CA THR A 66 1.01 2.56 -6.88
C THR A 66 1.29 1.22 -6.22
N PHE A 67 0.40 0.81 -5.33
CA PHE A 67 0.55 -0.44 -4.61
C PHE A 67 -0.80 -1.13 -4.44
N VAL A 68 -0.74 -2.43 -4.17
CA VAL A 68 -1.92 -3.29 -4.06
C VAL A 68 -1.86 -4.05 -2.74
N HIS A 69 -2.98 -4.11 -2.05
CA HIS A 69 -3.19 -4.99 -0.92
C HIS A 69 -4.20 -6.06 -1.31
N GLU A 70 -3.91 -7.30 -0.96
CA GLU A 70 -4.78 -8.43 -1.22
C GLU A 70 -5.09 -9.11 0.11
N MET A 71 -6.38 -9.19 0.43
CA MET A 71 -6.84 -9.84 1.65
C MET A 71 -7.34 -11.24 1.31
N ARG A 72 -6.76 -12.26 1.98
CA ARG A 72 -7.15 -13.65 1.79
C ARG A 72 -7.76 -14.22 3.05
N ASN A 73 -8.74 -15.08 2.86
CA ASN A 73 -9.28 -15.91 3.94
C ASN A 73 -8.28 -17.06 4.16
N ASP A 74 -7.68 -17.15 5.34
CA ASP A 74 -6.66 -18.14 5.64
C ASP A 74 -7.19 -19.58 5.68
N GLU A 75 -8.48 -19.75 5.95
CA GLU A 75 -9.07 -21.09 5.99
C GLU A 75 -9.27 -21.68 4.59
N THR A 76 -9.65 -20.84 3.62
CA THR A 76 -9.96 -21.31 2.27
C THR A 76 -8.86 -21.00 1.26
N GLY A 77 -7.97 -20.05 1.59
CA GLY A 77 -6.97 -19.55 0.65
C GLY A 77 -7.51 -18.61 -0.42
N GLU A 78 -8.80 -18.29 -0.37
CA GLU A 78 -9.44 -17.46 -1.37
C GLU A 78 -9.24 -15.96 -1.10
N VAL A 79 -9.14 -15.18 -2.18
CA VAL A 79 -9.08 -13.72 -2.09
C VAL A 79 -10.47 -13.21 -1.71
N ALA A 80 -10.54 -12.45 -0.61
CA ALA A 80 -11.78 -11.85 -0.16
C ALA A 80 -11.94 -10.41 -0.65
N ALA A 81 -10.83 -9.66 -0.72
CA ALA A 81 -10.84 -8.28 -1.19
C ALA A 81 -9.47 -7.90 -1.72
N ARG A 82 -9.46 -6.94 -2.62
CA ARG A 82 -8.23 -6.37 -3.17
C ARG A 82 -8.40 -4.86 -3.26
N THR A 83 -7.39 -4.10 -2.87
CA THR A 83 -7.40 -2.66 -3.06
C THR A 83 -6.15 -2.21 -3.79
N THR A 84 -6.33 -1.31 -4.74
CA THR A 84 -5.24 -0.64 -5.45
C THR A 84 -5.25 0.81 -5.02
N LEU A 85 -4.09 1.31 -4.60
CA LEU A 85 -3.95 2.68 -4.15
C LEU A 85 -2.85 3.38 -4.93
N VAL A 86 -3.10 4.65 -5.22
CA VAL A 86 -2.09 5.57 -5.73
C VAL A 86 -1.89 6.64 -4.67
N ALA A 87 -0.67 6.80 -4.19
CA ALA A 87 -0.34 7.80 -3.18
C ALA A 87 0.76 8.71 -3.70
N VAL A 88 0.67 9.98 -3.34
CA VAL A 88 1.61 11.01 -3.77
C VAL A 88 2.42 11.50 -2.58
N HIS A 89 3.73 11.64 -2.78
CA HIS A 89 4.64 12.21 -1.78
C HIS A 89 4.52 13.72 -1.82
N MET A 90 4.25 14.32 -0.67
CA MET A 90 3.94 15.73 -0.56
C MET A 90 4.92 16.45 0.32
N ASP A 91 5.25 17.69 -0.06
CA ASP A 91 5.87 18.66 0.82
C ASP A 91 4.73 19.36 1.56
N THR A 92 4.61 19.12 2.86
CA THR A 92 3.50 19.66 3.63
C THR A 92 3.63 21.16 3.88
N ALA A 93 4.85 21.68 3.92
CA ALA A 93 5.08 23.11 4.08
C ALA A 93 4.71 23.87 2.82
N ALA A 94 5.13 23.41 1.66
CA ALA A 94 4.83 24.02 0.37
C ALA A 94 3.46 23.64 -0.19
N ARG A 95 2.83 22.60 0.36
CA ARG A 95 1.52 22.07 -0.07
C ARG A 95 1.50 21.64 -1.53
N LYS A 96 2.55 20.97 -1.95
CA LYS A 96 2.63 20.43 -3.32
C LYS A 96 3.41 19.12 -3.33
N SER A 97 3.25 18.37 -4.41
CA SER A 97 3.97 17.10 -4.56
C SER A 97 5.47 17.35 -4.67
N CYS A 98 6.25 16.41 -4.19
CA CYS A 98 7.70 16.47 -4.27
C CYS A 98 8.28 15.08 -4.48
N ALA A 99 9.51 15.02 -4.99
CA ALA A 99 10.15 13.76 -5.30
C ALA A 99 10.46 12.94 -4.06
N PHE A 100 10.36 11.61 -4.19
CA PHE A 100 10.85 10.69 -3.15
C PHE A 100 12.37 10.79 -3.03
N PRO A 101 12.92 10.57 -1.82
CA PRO A 101 14.36 10.34 -1.71
C PRO A 101 14.79 9.14 -2.55
N THR A 102 16.02 9.15 -3.03
CA THR A 102 16.57 8.06 -3.84
C THR A 102 16.49 6.72 -3.11
N SER A 103 16.74 6.70 -1.79
CA SER A 103 16.66 5.49 -0.99
C SER A 103 15.26 4.87 -1.00
N VAL A 104 14.22 5.71 -0.99
CA VAL A 104 12.82 5.25 -1.05
C VAL A 104 12.52 4.67 -2.43
N LEU A 105 12.95 5.35 -3.49
CA LEU A 105 12.76 4.86 -4.86
C LEU A 105 13.44 3.50 -5.05
N GLU A 106 14.67 3.35 -4.57
CA GLU A 106 15.41 2.10 -4.68
C GLU A 106 14.73 0.97 -3.89
N ALA A 107 14.28 1.25 -2.66
CA ALA A 107 13.59 0.26 -1.85
C ALA A 107 12.28 -0.19 -2.49
N ALA A 108 11.52 0.74 -3.04
CA ALA A 108 10.26 0.43 -3.71
C ALA A 108 10.50 -0.40 -4.99
N GLN A 109 11.51 -0.04 -5.77
CA GLN A 109 11.87 -0.78 -6.97
C GLN A 109 12.33 -2.20 -6.66
N ALA A 110 13.05 -2.38 -5.56
CA ALA A 110 13.47 -3.70 -5.10
C ALA A 110 12.26 -4.58 -4.77
N LEU A 111 11.24 -4.02 -4.15
CA LEU A 111 10.01 -4.75 -3.86
C LEU A 111 9.26 -5.14 -5.14
N ILE A 112 9.25 -4.29 -6.14
CA ILE A 112 8.65 -4.62 -7.44
C ILE A 112 9.38 -5.81 -8.07
N ALA A 113 10.70 -5.79 -8.06
CA ALA A 113 11.51 -6.83 -8.66
C ALA A 113 11.38 -8.19 -7.96
N GLU A 114 11.18 -8.19 -6.65
CA GLU A 114 11.07 -9.40 -5.83
C GLU A 114 9.64 -9.95 -5.75
N ALA A 115 8.65 -9.12 -6.00
CA ALA A 115 7.26 -9.52 -5.81
C ALA A 115 6.84 -10.52 -6.89
N PRO A 116 6.19 -11.64 -6.53
CA PRO A 116 5.60 -12.52 -7.52
C PRO A 116 4.41 -11.83 -8.19
N PRO A 117 4.05 -12.22 -9.43
CA PRO A 117 2.85 -11.68 -10.06
C PRO A 117 1.63 -11.97 -9.19
N LEU A 118 0.72 -10.99 -9.07
CA LEU A 118 -0.52 -11.21 -8.36
C LEU A 118 -1.41 -12.14 -9.18
N PRO A 119 -2.03 -13.14 -8.53
CA PRO A 119 -2.95 -14.01 -9.25
C PRO A 119 -4.17 -13.21 -9.72
N PRO A 120 -4.79 -13.61 -10.83
CA PRO A 120 -6.02 -12.97 -11.26
C PRO A 120 -7.12 -13.16 -10.22
N VAL A 121 -7.95 -12.14 -10.08
CA VAL A 121 -9.15 -12.22 -9.25
C VAL A 121 -10.22 -12.90 -10.09
N GLY A 122 -10.62 -14.07 -9.68
CA GLY A 122 -11.59 -14.81 -10.47
C GLY A 122 -12.61 -15.48 -9.63
#